data_8c92d5d3a2f04d732d3e5f25c1e1b2e4
#
_entry.id   8c92d5d3a2f04d732d3e5f25c1e1b2e4
#
_cell.length_a   1.000
_cell.length_b   1.000
_cell.length_c   1.000
_cell.angle_alpha   90.00
_cell.angle_beta   90.00
_cell.angle_gamma   90.00
#
_symmetry.space_group_name_H-M   'P 1'
#
loop_
_entity.id
_entity.type
_entity.pdbx_description
1 polymer ?
#
loop_
_entity_poly.entity_id
_entity_poly.type
_entity_poly.pdbx_seq_one_letter_code
_entity_poly.pdbx_strand_id
1 'polypeptide(L)'
;MVELQKRYKIGVRQFGRINYVGLVALWYRECSRFFIVWAQTLLSPLVSSLLFLSVLTLALGNDRGDVLGYSFITFLAPGLIIQSMILQSFSHSVSSFMISKMQGNLVDILYAPLSSFEVSFAIIMAAVTRSILIGFISIVVFIFIVELPIKNIFYILYAAFFGSFFIGSLGFITGLWATKFDHTATITNFIMQPLAFLSGVFYTIDRLPLFFQKVSAVNPFFHIIDGFRSVSYTHLTLPTILLV
;
A
#
# COMPACT_ATOMS: atom_id res chain seq x y z
N MET A 1 51.29 -3.96 -19.47
CA MET A 1 50.30 -2.92 -19.09
C MET A 1 49.14 -2.78 -20.07
N VAL A 2 49.38 -2.79 -21.36
CA VAL A 2 48.33 -2.65 -22.42
C VAL A 2 47.32 -3.82 -22.43
N GLU A 3 47.74 -5.01 -22.11
CA GLU A 3 46.88 -6.21 -22.12
C GLU A 3 45.91 -6.29 -20.93
N LEU A 4 46.26 -5.70 -19.79
CA LEU A 4 45.36 -5.56 -18.63
C LEU A 4 44.26 -4.52 -18.85
N GLN A 5 44.52 -3.49 -19.66
CA GLN A 5 43.48 -2.49 -20.04
C GLN A 5 42.40 -3.05 -20.95
N LYS A 6 42.67 -4.14 -21.70
CA LYS A 6 41.65 -4.83 -22.52
C LYS A 6 40.69 -5.69 -21.71
N ARG A 7 41.09 -6.18 -20.53
CA ARG A 7 40.24 -7.02 -19.66
C ARG A 7 39.34 -6.22 -18.72
N TYR A 8 39.77 -5.03 -18.34
CA TYR A 8 38.99 -4.17 -17.46
C TYR A 8 38.88 -2.80 -18.14
N LYS A 9 37.67 -2.41 -18.52
CA LYS A 9 37.41 -1.02 -18.92
C LYS A 9 37.51 -0.15 -17.66
N ILE A 10 38.73 0.23 -17.31
CA ILE A 10 39.03 1.19 -16.25
C ILE A 10 38.65 2.55 -16.81
N GLY A 11 37.52 3.08 -16.41
CA GLY A 11 37.04 4.39 -16.82
C GLY A 11 35.76 4.75 -16.05
N VAL A 12 35.41 6.01 -16.07
CA VAL A 12 34.15 6.49 -15.49
C VAL A 12 32.99 5.79 -16.21
N ARG A 13 32.19 5.04 -15.47
CA ARG A 13 30.98 4.44 -16.03
C ARG A 13 30.08 5.55 -16.57
N GLN A 14 29.83 5.53 -17.87
CA GLN A 14 28.83 6.40 -18.49
C GLN A 14 27.47 5.74 -18.32
N PHE A 15 26.62 6.35 -17.51
CA PHE A 15 25.23 5.96 -17.38
C PHE A 15 24.45 6.63 -18.52
N GLY A 16 23.48 5.92 -19.10
CA GLY A 16 22.50 6.53 -19.99
C GLY A 16 21.59 7.52 -19.23
N ARG A 17 20.49 7.95 -19.85
CA ARG A 17 19.51 8.83 -19.19
C ARG A 17 18.93 8.25 -17.89
N ILE A 18 18.90 6.93 -17.76
CA ILE A 18 18.39 6.21 -16.57
C ILE A 18 19.43 5.16 -16.18
N ASN A 19 19.80 5.15 -14.89
CA ASN A 19 20.67 4.15 -14.31
C ASN A 19 19.85 2.95 -13.81
N TYR A 20 19.45 2.06 -14.72
CA TYR A 20 18.63 0.87 -14.36
C TYR A 20 19.32 -0.03 -13.33
N VAL A 21 20.64 -0.18 -13.41
CA VAL A 21 21.39 -1.03 -12.47
C VAL A 21 21.31 -0.47 -11.05
N GLY A 22 21.53 0.83 -10.90
CA GLY A 22 21.43 1.50 -9.61
C GLY A 22 20.01 1.50 -9.07
N LEU A 23 19.01 1.74 -9.94
CA LEU A 23 17.59 1.71 -9.57
C LEU A 23 17.17 0.33 -9.04
N VAL A 24 17.49 -0.74 -9.78
CA VAL A 24 17.18 -2.12 -9.38
C VAL A 24 17.93 -2.51 -8.10
N ALA A 25 19.19 -2.09 -7.97
CA ALA A 25 19.98 -2.36 -6.75
C ALA A 25 19.36 -1.67 -5.52
N LEU A 26 18.91 -0.42 -5.66
CA LEU A 26 18.25 0.30 -4.57
C LEU A 26 16.90 -0.34 -4.23
N TRP A 27 16.08 -0.67 -5.24
CA TRP A 27 14.82 -1.39 -5.05
C TRP A 27 15.03 -2.74 -4.35
N TYR A 28 16.00 -3.53 -4.78
CA TYR A 28 16.33 -4.82 -4.16
C TYR A 28 16.79 -4.67 -2.71
N ARG A 29 17.61 -3.66 -2.41
CA ARG A 29 18.03 -3.34 -1.03
C ARG A 29 16.81 -3.05 -0.14
N GLU A 30 15.87 -2.24 -0.62
CA GLU A 30 14.65 -1.91 0.11
C GLU A 30 13.75 -3.15 0.30
N CYS A 31 13.65 -4.00 -0.71
CA CYS A 31 12.93 -5.27 -0.61
C CYS A 31 13.58 -6.21 0.42
N SER A 32 14.90 -6.39 0.35
CA SER A 32 15.63 -7.25 1.29
C SER A 32 15.44 -6.80 2.74
N ARG A 33 15.35 -5.50 2.98
CA ARG A 33 15.15 -4.93 4.31
C ARG A 33 13.83 -5.36 4.95
N PHE A 34 12.72 -5.37 4.23
CA PHE A 34 11.45 -5.82 4.82
C PHE A 34 11.37 -7.35 4.95
N PHE A 35 12.12 -8.11 4.13
CA PHE A 35 12.20 -9.56 4.29
C PHE A 35 12.98 -9.98 5.53
N ILE A 36 13.98 -9.22 5.97
CA ILE A 36 14.72 -9.51 7.23
C ILE A 36 13.75 -9.51 8.43
N VAL A 37 12.75 -8.63 8.43
CA VAL A 37 11.74 -8.50 9.48
C VAL A 37 10.37 -9.00 9.02
N TRP A 38 10.34 -10.10 8.23
CA TRP A 38 9.15 -10.61 7.56
C TRP A 38 7.96 -10.86 8.51
N ALA A 39 8.24 -11.37 9.72
CA ALA A 39 7.19 -11.64 10.70
C ALA A 39 6.43 -10.36 11.08
N GLN A 40 7.14 -9.28 11.38
CA GLN A 40 6.53 -8.00 11.70
C GLN A 40 5.87 -7.35 10.47
N THR A 41 6.46 -7.52 9.30
CA THR A 41 6.02 -6.80 8.10
C THR A 41 4.88 -7.49 7.34
N LEU A 42 4.81 -8.82 7.40
CA LEU A 42 3.81 -9.61 6.69
C LEU A 42 2.76 -10.20 7.64
N LEU A 43 3.18 -10.81 8.77
CA LEU A 43 2.23 -11.44 9.68
C LEU A 43 1.42 -10.45 10.50
N SER A 44 2.02 -9.35 10.96
CA SER A 44 1.30 -8.37 11.80
C SER A 44 0.05 -7.79 11.11
N PRO A 45 0.11 -7.26 9.87
CA PRO A 45 -1.08 -6.77 9.20
C PRO A 45 -2.10 -7.87 8.89
N LEU A 46 -1.64 -9.09 8.59
CA LEU A 46 -2.51 -10.23 8.36
C LEU A 46 -3.30 -10.61 9.61
N VAL A 47 -2.60 -10.79 10.74
CA VAL A 47 -3.23 -11.12 12.03
C VAL A 47 -4.21 -10.03 12.45
N SER A 48 -3.83 -8.75 12.29
CA SER A 48 -4.72 -7.63 12.59
C SER A 48 -6.00 -7.65 11.73
N SER A 49 -5.87 -7.90 10.44
CA SER A 49 -7.03 -7.98 9.53
C SER A 49 -7.93 -9.17 9.85
N LEU A 50 -7.35 -10.33 10.21
CA LEU A 50 -8.10 -11.52 10.61
C LEU A 50 -8.83 -11.31 11.93
N LEU A 51 -8.18 -10.71 12.92
CA LEU A 51 -8.81 -10.37 14.19
C LEU A 51 -9.96 -9.39 13.97
N PHE A 52 -9.75 -8.35 13.16
CA PHE A 52 -10.81 -7.39 12.83
C PHE A 52 -12.01 -8.08 12.16
N LEU A 53 -11.74 -8.93 11.15
CA LEU A 53 -12.77 -9.70 10.48
C LEU A 53 -13.54 -10.57 11.47
N SER A 54 -12.82 -11.34 12.31
CA SER A 54 -13.42 -12.25 13.29
C SER A 54 -14.27 -11.51 14.32
N VAL A 55 -13.74 -10.43 14.90
CA VAL A 55 -14.46 -9.64 15.91
C VAL A 55 -15.72 -9.01 15.33
N LEU A 56 -15.61 -8.37 14.16
CA LEU A 56 -16.77 -7.73 13.53
C LEU A 56 -17.84 -8.73 13.09
N THR A 57 -17.41 -9.91 12.63
CA THR A 57 -18.33 -10.98 12.27
C THR A 57 -19.06 -11.54 13.46
N LEU A 58 -18.35 -11.82 14.57
CA LEU A 58 -18.97 -12.35 15.79
C LEU A 58 -19.87 -11.31 16.46
N ALA A 59 -19.46 -10.03 16.45
CA ALA A 59 -20.21 -8.97 17.11
C ALA A 59 -21.43 -8.50 16.31
N LEU A 60 -21.39 -8.52 14.99
CA LEU A 60 -22.38 -7.87 14.12
C LEU A 60 -22.97 -8.80 13.05
N GLY A 61 -22.37 -9.97 12.84
CA GLY A 61 -22.69 -10.85 11.71
C GLY A 61 -24.13 -11.37 11.70
N ASN A 62 -24.70 -11.63 12.89
CA ASN A 62 -26.07 -12.16 13.01
C ASN A 62 -27.15 -11.07 12.96
N ASP A 63 -26.79 -9.83 13.32
CA ASP A 63 -27.76 -8.71 13.41
C ASP A 63 -27.75 -7.82 12.15
N ARG A 64 -26.69 -7.89 11.35
CA ARG A 64 -26.61 -7.20 10.06
C ARG A 64 -27.03 -8.15 8.95
N GLY A 65 -28.18 -7.85 8.37
CA GLY A 65 -28.62 -8.48 7.12
C GLY A 65 -27.60 -8.30 5.98
N ASP A 66 -27.88 -8.89 4.84
CA ASP A 66 -27.02 -8.80 3.65
C ASP A 66 -26.75 -7.33 3.27
N VAL A 67 -25.49 -7.06 2.97
CA VAL A 67 -25.03 -5.76 2.49
C VAL A 67 -24.81 -5.88 0.98
N LEU A 68 -25.60 -5.14 0.19
CA LEU A 68 -25.55 -5.20 -1.28
C LEU A 68 -25.77 -6.62 -1.85
N GLY A 69 -26.54 -7.48 -1.16
CA GLY A 69 -26.81 -8.84 -1.59
C GLY A 69 -25.72 -9.85 -1.25
N TYR A 70 -24.72 -9.47 -0.46
CA TYR A 70 -23.65 -10.34 0.03
C TYR A 70 -23.67 -10.37 1.56
N SER A 71 -23.21 -11.50 2.13
CA SER A 71 -23.05 -11.58 3.58
C SER A 71 -22.09 -10.51 4.08
N PHE A 72 -22.29 -10.01 5.29
CA PHE A 72 -21.48 -8.94 5.89
C PHE A 72 -19.97 -9.29 5.89
N ILE A 73 -19.63 -10.57 6.09
CA ILE A 73 -18.26 -11.07 6.07
C ILE A 73 -17.65 -10.91 4.68
N THR A 74 -18.38 -11.35 3.65
CA THR A 74 -17.96 -11.25 2.25
C THR A 74 -17.76 -9.79 1.83
N PHE A 75 -18.58 -8.88 2.36
CA PHE A 75 -18.43 -7.44 2.12
C PHE A 75 -17.19 -6.84 2.79
N LEU A 76 -16.85 -7.27 4.02
CA LEU A 76 -15.71 -6.76 4.78
C LEU A 76 -14.35 -7.19 4.24
N ALA A 77 -14.24 -8.46 3.83
CA ALA A 77 -12.96 -9.09 3.53
C ALA A 77 -12.13 -8.34 2.47
N PRO A 78 -12.64 -8.01 1.26
CA PRO A 78 -11.87 -7.26 0.27
C PRO A 78 -11.47 -5.87 0.76
N GLY A 79 -12.33 -5.20 1.52
CA GLY A 79 -12.06 -3.90 2.11
C GLY A 79 -10.90 -3.93 3.10
N LEU A 80 -10.83 -4.93 3.97
CA LEU A 80 -9.72 -5.12 4.92
C LEU A 80 -8.41 -5.45 4.21
N ILE A 81 -8.46 -6.25 3.16
CA ILE A 81 -7.27 -6.61 2.37
C ILE A 81 -6.65 -5.36 1.77
N ILE A 82 -7.42 -4.59 0.99
CA ILE A 82 -6.88 -3.39 0.32
C ILE A 82 -6.50 -2.30 1.32
N GLN A 83 -7.23 -2.13 2.43
CA GLN A 83 -6.88 -1.19 3.49
C GLN A 83 -5.52 -1.53 4.09
N SER A 84 -5.26 -2.81 4.40
CA SER A 84 -3.96 -3.24 4.92
C SER A 84 -2.84 -3.01 3.91
N MET A 85 -3.09 -3.28 2.62
CA MET A 85 -2.13 -3.06 1.54
C MET A 85 -1.68 -1.59 1.45
N ILE A 86 -2.63 -0.66 1.36
CA ILE A 86 -2.33 0.77 1.18
C ILE A 86 -1.68 1.38 2.42
N LEU A 87 -2.11 1.01 3.64
CA LEU A 87 -1.47 1.45 4.88
C LEU A 87 -0.03 0.93 5.00
N GLN A 88 0.23 -0.30 4.58
CA GLN A 88 1.57 -0.86 4.60
C GLN A 88 2.47 -0.26 3.52
N SER A 89 1.93 0.12 2.37
CA SER A 89 2.67 0.88 1.35
C SER A 89 3.11 2.24 1.90
N PHE A 90 2.20 2.99 2.53
CA PHE A 90 2.52 4.24 3.21
C PHE A 90 3.62 4.05 4.25
N SER A 91 3.41 3.14 5.19
CA SER A 91 4.33 2.86 6.29
C SER A 91 5.73 2.48 5.81
N HIS A 92 5.83 1.67 4.74
CA HIS A 92 7.12 1.30 4.17
C HIS A 92 7.87 2.51 3.61
N SER A 93 7.22 3.32 2.79
CA SER A 93 7.84 4.51 2.17
C SER A 93 8.31 5.51 3.22
N VAL A 94 7.49 5.79 4.23
CA VAL A 94 7.84 6.67 5.35
C VAL A 94 9.03 6.13 6.11
N SER A 95 8.96 4.86 6.55
CA SER A 95 9.99 4.25 7.39
C SER A 95 11.32 4.08 6.66
N SER A 96 11.28 3.76 5.35
CA SER A 96 12.46 3.62 4.52
C SER A 96 13.30 4.88 4.55
N PHE A 97 12.66 6.00 4.25
CA PHE A 97 13.36 7.27 4.17
C PHE A 97 13.80 7.79 5.56
N MET A 98 12.92 7.65 6.56
CA MET A 98 13.24 8.07 7.94
C MET A 98 14.40 7.30 8.54
N ILE A 99 14.43 5.97 8.39
CA ILE A 99 15.52 5.15 8.89
C ILE A 99 16.84 5.54 8.21
N SER A 100 16.81 5.77 6.89
CA SER A 100 18.01 6.21 6.16
C SER A 100 18.54 7.57 6.66
N LYS A 101 17.63 8.51 7.02
CA LYS A 101 18.01 9.79 7.65
C LYS A 101 18.65 9.58 9.03
N MET A 102 18.00 8.80 9.88
CA MET A 102 18.43 8.61 11.28
C MET A 102 19.74 7.84 11.40
N GLN A 103 19.98 6.89 10.51
CA GLN A 103 21.22 6.09 10.49
C GLN A 103 22.37 6.81 9.75
N GLY A 104 22.11 7.96 9.13
CA GLY A 104 23.11 8.65 8.31
C GLY A 104 23.35 8.02 6.93
N ASN A 105 22.70 6.90 6.60
CA ASN A 105 22.87 6.18 5.33
C ASN A 105 22.25 6.93 4.13
N LEU A 106 21.54 8.01 4.37
CA LEU A 106 20.98 8.85 3.30
C LEU A 106 22.09 9.44 2.42
N VAL A 107 23.24 9.75 3.03
CA VAL A 107 24.41 10.27 2.34
C VAL A 107 24.89 9.28 1.25
N ASP A 108 24.91 7.98 1.56
CA ASP A 108 25.34 6.93 0.62
C ASP A 108 24.40 6.86 -0.59
N ILE A 109 23.10 7.07 -0.38
CA ILE A 109 22.10 7.11 -1.45
C ILE A 109 22.30 8.34 -2.33
N LEU A 110 22.61 9.50 -1.72
CA LEU A 110 22.79 10.77 -2.42
C LEU A 110 24.13 10.82 -3.20
N TYR A 111 25.15 10.13 -2.73
CA TYR A 111 26.43 9.99 -3.46
C TYR A 111 26.38 8.96 -4.57
N ALA A 112 25.39 8.04 -4.56
CA ALA A 112 25.21 7.11 -5.66
C ALA A 112 24.85 7.89 -6.95
N PRO A 113 25.29 7.42 -8.13
CA PRO A 113 24.97 8.07 -9.40
C PRO A 113 23.51 7.78 -9.80
N LEU A 114 22.58 8.20 -8.97
CA LEU A 114 21.12 8.08 -9.13
C LEU A 114 20.49 9.46 -9.18
N SER A 115 19.54 9.66 -10.08
CA SER A 115 18.72 10.86 -10.10
C SER A 115 17.68 10.81 -8.97
N SER A 116 17.17 11.98 -8.57
CA SER A 116 16.10 12.06 -7.54
C SER A 116 14.86 11.27 -7.93
N PHE A 117 14.56 11.21 -9.23
CA PHE A 117 13.44 10.40 -9.75
C PHE A 117 13.69 8.90 -9.54
N GLU A 118 14.89 8.41 -9.86
CA GLU A 118 15.25 6.98 -9.70
C GLU A 118 15.20 6.56 -8.24
N VAL A 119 15.69 7.39 -7.32
CA VAL A 119 15.62 7.14 -5.88
C VAL A 119 14.18 7.08 -5.40
N SER A 120 13.36 8.08 -5.76
CA SER A 120 11.94 8.13 -5.37
C SER A 120 11.18 6.92 -5.91
N PHE A 121 11.37 6.63 -7.19
CA PHE A 121 10.70 5.52 -7.87
C PHE A 121 11.10 4.16 -7.26
N ALA A 122 12.39 3.93 -6.97
CA ALA A 122 12.85 2.69 -6.36
C ALA A 122 12.22 2.43 -4.98
N ILE A 123 12.14 3.47 -4.13
CA ILE A 123 11.55 3.35 -2.79
C ILE A 123 10.04 3.11 -2.87
N ILE A 124 9.33 3.86 -3.72
CA ILE A 124 7.89 3.70 -3.91
C ILE A 124 7.58 2.30 -4.48
N MET A 125 8.34 1.83 -5.46
CA MET A 125 8.17 0.49 -6.02
C MET A 125 8.46 -0.63 -5.02
N ALA A 126 9.40 -0.44 -4.09
CA ALA A 126 9.60 -1.38 -2.98
C ALA A 126 8.40 -1.41 -2.03
N ALA A 127 7.79 -0.26 -1.76
CA ALA A 127 6.55 -0.16 -0.97
C ALA A 127 5.38 -0.87 -1.66
N VAL A 128 5.22 -0.69 -2.97
CA VAL A 128 4.23 -1.39 -3.78
C VAL A 128 4.46 -2.90 -3.77
N THR A 129 5.70 -3.34 -3.93
CA THR A 129 6.07 -4.76 -3.88
C THR A 129 5.68 -5.38 -2.54
N ARG A 130 5.99 -4.72 -1.42
CA ARG A 130 5.57 -5.16 -0.09
C ARG A 130 4.05 -5.22 0.05
N SER A 131 3.36 -4.18 -0.40
CA SER A 131 1.90 -4.10 -0.37
C SER A 131 1.23 -5.25 -1.14
N ILE A 132 1.69 -5.53 -2.36
CA ILE A 132 1.18 -6.63 -3.19
C ILE A 132 1.43 -7.99 -2.52
N LEU A 133 2.60 -8.19 -1.90
CA LEU A 133 2.89 -9.42 -1.15
C LEU A 133 1.92 -9.61 0.02
N ILE A 134 1.65 -8.56 0.78
CA ILE A 134 0.69 -8.59 1.88
C ILE A 134 -0.71 -8.91 1.35
N GLY A 135 -1.13 -8.25 0.27
CA GLY A 135 -2.41 -8.51 -0.38
C GLY A 135 -2.55 -9.95 -0.85
N PHE A 136 -1.52 -10.48 -1.51
CA PHE A 136 -1.50 -11.86 -1.98
C PHE A 136 -1.64 -12.87 -0.82
N ILE A 137 -0.83 -12.72 0.24
CA ILE A 137 -0.91 -13.58 1.43
C ILE A 137 -2.29 -13.44 2.10
N SER A 138 -2.81 -12.22 2.22
CA SER A 138 -4.13 -11.97 2.80
C SER A 138 -5.24 -12.63 1.97
N ILE A 139 -5.21 -12.52 0.64
CA ILE A 139 -6.18 -13.18 -0.24
C ILE A 139 -6.14 -14.69 -0.04
N VAL A 140 -4.93 -15.29 -0.05
CA VAL A 140 -4.76 -16.74 0.15
C VAL A 140 -5.37 -17.19 1.48
N VAL A 141 -5.11 -16.48 2.57
CA VAL A 141 -5.63 -16.85 3.89
C VAL A 141 -7.15 -16.62 3.97
N PHE A 142 -7.64 -15.51 3.42
CA PHE A 142 -9.07 -15.18 3.48
C PHE A 142 -9.95 -16.11 2.64
N ILE A 143 -9.44 -16.69 1.54
CA ILE A 143 -10.17 -17.69 0.73
C ILE A 143 -10.55 -18.93 1.57
N PHE A 144 -9.74 -19.31 2.56
CA PHE A 144 -10.06 -20.44 3.45
C PHE A 144 -11.15 -20.11 4.49
N ILE A 145 -11.45 -18.83 4.71
CA ILE A 145 -12.36 -18.37 5.75
C ILE A 145 -13.66 -17.83 5.16
N VAL A 146 -13.56 -17.19 4.00
CA VAL A 146 -14.66 -16.46 3.35
C VAL A 146 -14.68 -16.78 1.86
N GLU A 147 -15.86 -16.95 1.29
CA GLU A 147 -16.02 -17.01 -0.16
C GLU A 147 -15.73 -15.64 -0.76
N LEU A 148 -14.49 -15.43 -1.19
CA LEU A 148 -14.10 -14.19 -1.87
C LEU A 148 -14.58 -14.23 -3.33
N PRO A 149 -15.39 -13.29 -3.78
CA PRO A 149 -15.82 -13.21 -5.18
C PRO A 149 -14.69 -12.64 -6.04
N ILE A 150 -13.71 -13.47 -6.40
CA ILE A 150 -12.60 -13.08 -7.27
C ILE A 150 -13.01 -13.37 -8.72
N LYS A 151 -13.60 -12.38 -9.39
CA LYS A 151 -14.01 -12.56 -10.80
C LYS A 151 -12.95 -12.09 -11.80
N ASN A 152 -12.19 -11.03 -11.51
CA ASN A 152 -11.25 -10.48 -12.46
C ASN A 152 -9.92 -10.07 -11.79
N ILE A 153 -8.94 -10.96 -11.83
CA ILE A 153 -7.64 -10.80 -11.17
C ILE A 153 -6.84 -9.60 -11.72
N PHE A 154 -6.97 -9.27 -13.03
CA PHE A 154 -6.22 -8.17 -13.63
C PHE A 154 -6.62 -6.82 -13.07
N TYR A 155 -7.92 -6.57 -12.91
CA TYR A 155 -8.40 -5.30 -12.34
C TYR A 155 -8.10 -5.21 -10.84
N ILE A 156 -8.16 -6.34 -10.11
CA ILE A 156 -7.74 -6.39 -8.70
C ILE A 156 -6.28 -5.97 -8.56
N LEU A 157 -5.40 -6.55 -9.39
CA LEU A 157 -3.98 -6.18 -9.42
C LEU A 157 -3.77 -4.73 -9.84
N TYR A 158 -4.53 -4.23 -10.80
CA TYR A 158 -4.49 -2.84 -11.24
C TYR A 158 -4.84 -1.89 -10.09
N ALA A 159 -5.99 -2.09 -9.45
CA ALA A 159 -6.44 -1.25 -8.33
C ALA A 159 -5.44 -1.32 -7.14
N ALA A 160 -4.96 -2.52 -6.81
CA ALA A 160 -3.97 -2.74 -5.78
C ALA A 160 -2.64 -2.02 -6.09
N PHE A 161 -2.15 -2.11 -7.32
CA PHE A 161 -0.92 -1.46 -7.75
C PHE A 161 -1.03 0.07 -7.68
N PHE A 162 -2.02 0.66 -8.35
CA PHE A 162 -2.17 2.11 -8.41
C PHE A 162 -2.55 2.71 -7.06
N GLY A 163 -3.40 2.03 -6.27
CA GLY A 163 -3.73 2.45 -4.91
C GLY A 163 -2.49 2.45 -4.01
N SER A 164 -1.70 1.38 -4.04
CA SER A 164 -0.47 1.29 -3.26
C SER A 164 0.59 2.28 -3.73
N PHE A 165 0.70 2.51 -5.04
CA PHE A 165 1.63 3.48 -5.62
C PHE A 165 1.28 4.90 -5.19
N PHE A 166 0.01 5.29 -5.28
CA PHE A 166 -0.45 6.61 -4.87
C PHE A 166 -0.20 6.87 -3.37
N ILE A 167 -0.66 5.96 -2.52
CA ILE A 167 -0.50 6.09 -1.07
C ILE A 167 0.98 5.93 -0.65
N GLY A 168 1.75 5.08 -1.32
CA GLY A 168 3.18 4.96 -1.13
C GLY A 168 3.93 6.25 -1.49
N SER A 169 3.48 6.97 -2.52
CA SER A 169 4.04 8.28 -2.90
C SER A 169 3.76 9.34 -1.82
N LEU A 170 2.56 9.36 -1.23
CA LEU A 170 2.26 10.22 -0.08
C LEU A 170 3.15 9.87 1.13
N GLY A 171 3.39 8.58 1.36
CA GLY A 171 4.33 8.12 2.38
C GLY A 171 5.75 8.60 2.12
N PHE A 172 6.22 8.55 0.88
CA PHE A 172 7.53 9.06 0.49
C PHE A 172 7.66 10.58 0.75
N ILE A 173 6.66 11.38 0.37
CA ILE A 173 6.61 12.83 0.63
C ILE A 173 6.63 13.09 2.14
N THR A 174 5.85 12.34 2.91
CA THR A 174 5.85 12.41 4.38
C THR A 174 7.24 12.13 4.95
N GLY A 175 7.91 11.08 4.47
CA GLY A 175 9.27 10.73 4.88
C GLY A 175 10.31 11.78 4.51
N LEU A 176 10.15 12.48 3.38
CA LEU A 176 10.99 13.62 3.00
C LEU A 176 10.83 14.79 3.97
N TRP A 177 9.59 15.15 4.28
CA TRP A 177 9.26 16.29 5.14
C TRP A 177 9.63 16.04 6.61
N ALA A 178 9.38 14.84 7.12
CA ALA A 178 9.61 14.53 8.52
C ALA A 178 11.09 14.55 8.90
N THR A 179 11.40 15.18 10.03
CA THR A 179 12.76 15.23 10.61
C THR A 179 12.91 14.30 11.81
N LYS A 180 11.79 13.92 12.45
CA LYS A 180 11.75 13.03 13.62
C LYS A 180 10.67 11.96 13.41
N PHE A 181 10.81 10.82 14.08
CA PHE A 181 9.78 9.78 14.06
C PHE A 181 8.41 10.27 14.57
N ASP A 182 8.40 11.20 15.53
CA ASP A 182 7.15 11.78 16.05
C ASP A 182 6.33 12.48 14.97
N HIS A 183 6.98 13.15 14.01
CA HIS A 183 6.29 13.77 12.88
C HIS A 183 5.60 12.72 12.00
N THR A 184 6.26 11.60 11.77
CA THR A 184 5.67 10.51 10.97
C THR A 184 4.53 9.83 11.71
N ALA A 185 4.67 9.63 13.02
CA ALA A 185 3.62 9.08 13.88
C ALA A 185 2.41 10.00 13.93
N THR A 186 2.63 11.32 14.00
CA THR A 186 1.55 12.32 13.98
C THR A 186 0.74 12.22 12.69
N ILE A 187 1.38 12.23 11.52
CA ILE A 187 0.65 12.11 10.23
C ILE A 187 -0.06 10.76 10.14
N THR A 188 0.59 9.67 10.56
CA THR A 188 -0.02 8.35 10.51
C THR A 188 -1.27 8.27 11.38
N ASN A 189 -1.20 8.74 12.63
CA ASN A 189 -2.28 8.59 13.61
C ASN A 189 -3.40 9.63 13.44
N PHE A 190 -3.07 10.86 13.06
CA PHE A 190 -4.07 11.94 12.96
C PHE A 190 -4.62 12.14 11.56
N ILE A 191 -3.94 11.66 10.51
CA ILE A 191 -4.41 11.82 9.13
C ILE A 191 -4.72 10.46 8.50
N MET A 192 -3.73 9.56 8.44
CA MET A 192 -3.88 8.32 7.67
C MET A 192 -4.88 7.35 8.31
N GLN A 193 -4.84 7.18 9.64
CA GLN A 193 -5.77 6.29 10.35
C GLN A 193 -7.22 6.77 10.26
N PRO A 194 -7.57 8.04 10.55
CA PRO A 194 -8.93 8.52 10.37
C PRO A 194 -9.44 8.42 8.93
N LEU A 195 -8.60 8.75 7.93
CA LEU A 195 -8.97 8.59 6.52
C LEU A 195 -9.23 7.12 6.16
N ALA A 196 -8.42 6.20 6.70
CA ALA A 196 -8.62 4.77 6.51
C ALA A 196 -9.92 4.26 7.15
N PHE A 197 -10.32 4.78 8.31
CA PHE A 197 -11.60 4.45 8.93
C PHE A 197 -12.80 5.05 8.17
N LEU A 198 -12.65 6.26 7.62
CA LEU A 198 -13.68 6.94 6.80
C LEU A 198 -13.72 6.44 5.34
N SER A 199 -13.04 5.37 5.04
CA SER A 199 -12.90 4.83 3.67
C SER A 199 -14.02 3.88 3.24
N GLY A 200 -15.05 3.67 4.08
CA GLY A 200 -16.15 2.77 3.77
C GLY A 200 -15.84 1.28 3.85
N VAL A 201 -14.72 0.87 4.50
CA VAL A 201 -14.39 -0.56 4.72
C VAL A 201 -15.48 -1.26 5.52
N PHE A 202 -15.98 -0.61 6.56
CA PHE A 202 -16.89 -1.20 7.56
C PHE A 202 -18.37 -0.91 7.33
N TYR A 203 -18.70 -0.02 6.39
CA TYR A 203 -20.04 0.47 6.12
C TYR A 203 -20.18 0.95 4.69
N THR A 204 -21.42 1.09 4.23
CA THR A 204 -21.75 1.77 2.99
C THR A 204 -21.91 3.27 3.25
N ILE A 205 -21.46 4.12 2.33
CA ILE A 205 -21.51 5.59 2.48
C ILE A 205 -22.94 6.10 2.72
N ASP A 206 -23.95 5.47 2.12
CA ASP A 206 -25.35 5.87 2.22
C ASP A 206 -25.89 5.88 3.66
N ARG A 207 -25.22 5.18 4.57
CA ARG A 207 -25.59 5.14 6.00
C ARG A 207 -24.98 6.25 6.84
N LEU A 208 -24.10 7.07 6.25
CA LEU A 208 -23.46 8.17 6.94
C LEU A 208 -24.31 9.46 6.88
N PRO A 209 -24.20 10.36 7.90
CA PRO A 209 -24.69 11.72 7.79
C PRO A 209 -24.06 12.46 6.59
N LEU A 210 -24.81 13.38 5.96
CA LEU A 210 -24.41 14.11 4.75
C LEU A 210 -23.02 14.77 4.84
N PHE A 211 -22.63 15.24 6.02
CA PHE A 211 -21.30 15.81 6.24
C PHE A 211 -20.20 14.78 6.00
N PHE A 212 -20.31 13.59 6.58
CA PHE A 212 -19.32 12.51 6.42
C PHE A 212 -19.34 11.91 5.03
N GLN A 213 -20.49 11.89 4.33
CA GLN A 213 -20.55 11.48 2.93
C GLN A 213 -19.67 12.40 2.06
N LYS A 214 -19.75 13.71 2.24
CA LYS A 214 -18.91 14.69 1.51
C LYS A 214 -17.43 14.53 1.84
N VAL A 215 -17.08 14.30 3.10
CA VAL A 215 -15.68 14.04 3.51
C VAL A 215 -15.17 12.75 2.88
N SER A 216 -15.96 11.68 2.88
CA SER A 216 -15.58 10.41 2.26
C SER A 216 -15.45 10.53 0.74
N ALA A 217 -16.24 11.36 0.08
CA ALA A 217 -16.14 11.60 -1.36
C ALA A 217 -14.81 12.25 -1.79
N VAL A 218 -14.16 13.01 -0.92
CA VAL A 218 -12.83 13.59 -1.17
C VAL A 218 -11.70 12.65 -0.73
N ASN A 219 -12.03 11.60 0.03
CA ASN A 219 -11.06 10.70 0.62
C ASN A 219 -10.45 9.74 -0.45
N PRO A 220 -9.15 9.79 -0.72
CA PRO A 220 -8.53 8.90 -1.70
C PRO A 220 -8.61 7.43 -1.30
N PHE A 221 -8.61 7.12 0.00
CA PHE A 221 -8.77 5.75 0.49
C PHE A 221 -10.12 5.17 0.08
N PHE A 222 -11.18 5.98 0.14
CA PHE A 222 -12.51 5.55 -0.28
C PHE A 222 -12.53 5.12 -1.73
N HIS A 223 -11.99 5.94 -2.63
CA HIS A 223 -11.96 5.64 -4.07
C HIS A 223 -11.15 4.38 -4.40
N ILE A 224 -10.03 4.18 -3.70
CA ILE A 224 -9.19 2.98 -3.89
C ILE A 224 -9.93 1.73 -3.42
N ILE A 225 -10.59 1.79 -2.26
CA ILE A 225 -11.30 0.65 -1.66
C ILE A 225 -12.57 0.33 -2.44
N ASP A 226 -13.33 1.34 -2.83
CA ASP A 226 -14.53 1.17 -3.63
C ASP A 226 -14.19 0.63 -5.03
N GLY A 227 -13.15 1.15 -5.67
CA GLY A 227 -12.63 0.63 -6.93
C GLY A 227 -12.17 -0.83 -6.82
N PHE A 228 -11.46 -1.19 -5.77
CA PHE A 228 -11.04 -2.57 -5.55
C PHE A 228 -12.22 -3.51 -5.30
N ARG A 229 -13.20 -3.04 -4.53
CA ARG A 229 -14.41 -3.79 -4.21
C ARG A 229 -15.32 -3.96 -5.41
N SER A 230 -15.56 -2.90 -6.18
CA SER A 230 -16.40 -2.95 -7.38
C SER A 230 -15.89 -3.97 -8.38
N VAL A 231 -14.58 -4.08 -8.52
CA VAL A 231 -13.92 -5.05 -9.39
C VAL A 231 -13.99 -6.49 -8.83
N SER A 232 -13.96 -6.65 -7.52
CA SER A 232 -14.12 -7.96 -6.89
C SER A 232 -15.52 -8.52 -7.13
N TYR A 233 -16.55 -7.68 -7.15
CA TYR A 233 -17.95 -8.10 -7.29
C TYR A 233 -18.48 -8.10 -8.73
N THR A 234 -17.77 -7.54 -9.72
CA THR A 234 -18.10 -7.41 -11.16
C THR A 234 -19.59 -7.53 -11.49
N HIS A 235 -20.33 -6.54 -11.31
CA HIS A 235 -21.62 -6.11 -11.88
C HIS A 235 -22.27 -5.01 -11.04
N LEU A 236 -21.63 -4.59 -9.97
CA LEU A 236 -22.07 -3.38 -9.33
C LEU A 236 -21.50 -2.22 -10.15
N THR A 237 -22.35 -1.71 -11.00
CA THR A 237 -22.21 -0.44 -11.66
C THR A 237 -21.47 0.53 -10.74
N LEU A 238 -20.48 1.19 -11.26
CA LEU A 238 -19.97 2.48 -10.78
C LEU A 238 -21.16 3.45 -10.71
N PRO A 239 -21.85 3.64 -9.63
CA PRO A 239 -22.94 4.56 -9.71
C PRO A 239 -22.95 5.69 -8.71
N THR A 240 -22.12 5.70 -7.67
CA THR A 240 -22.43 6.65 -6.61
C THR A 240 -21.67 7.96 -6.70
N ILE A 241 -20.70 8.11 -7.58
CA ILE A 241 -19.89 9.34 -7.65
C ILE A 241 -20.09 10.12 -8.96
N LEU A 242 -20.66 9.52 -10.00
CA LEU A 242 -20.96 10.21 -11.27
C LEU A 242 -22.38 10.75 -11.39
N LEU A 243 -23.18 10.68 -10.34
CA LEU A 243 -24.58 11.15 -10.32
C LEU A 243 -24.89 12.15 -9.19
N VAL A 244 -23.90 12.95 -8.76
CA VAL A 244 -24.17 14.16 -7.97
C VAL A 244 -23.50 15.35 -8.61
#